data_9b2a7206b627c3bb31720de9dca06cd0
#
_entry.id   9b2a7206b627c3bb31720de9dca06cd0
#
_cell.length_a   1.000
_cell.length_b   1.000
_cell.length_c   1.000
_cell.angle_alpha   90.00
_cell.angle_beta   90.00
_cell.angle_gamma   90.00
#
_symmetry.space_group_name_H-M   'P 1'
#
loop_
_entity.id
_entity.type
_entity.pdbx_description
1 polymer ?
#
loop_
_entity_poly.entity_id
_entity_poly.type
_entity_poly.pdbx_seq_one_letter_code
_entity_poly.pdbx_strand_id
1 'polypeptide(L)'
;MKSGGKSLVWTVLAVLGVIAAGITMAHAQQIWAGGYGGRTPPRFATATTFDGSFNFCRVMFRSDRREKQGWATDYPGADINFSVRLAELTKVNVKIANRGSEDEMPDAVVVRLTDDALFQCPFTFMQDAGTARFTDEEVDRLSTYLLKGGFLLVSDYHGSWAREQFDEQIGRALPRGQFPIVDLTPPDHPVWRTMFPVTTLAQMASISTWRRTDGGVIERWNEDGSPPSARGIADANGRLMVVMVHNTDMPDAWEREGEDSEYFFRFSPEAYAMGIDILLYAMTH
;
A
#
# COMPACT_ATOMS: atom_id res chain seq x y z
N MET A 1 -60.89 11.03 -16.21
CA MET A 1 -59.95 9.91 -16.10
C MET A 1 -58.57 10.29 -16.64
N LYS A 2 -57.71 10.92 -15.83
CA LYS A 2 -56.28 11.24 -16.18
C LYS A 2 -55.42 11.30 -14.89
N SER A 3 -55.32 10.23 -14.09
CA SER A 3 -54.44 10.24 -12.91
C SER A 3 -53.41 9.11 -12.91
N GLY A 4 -53.45 8.17 -13.86
CA GLY A 4 -52.57 7.03 -13.88
C GLY A 4 -51.12 7.27 -14.32
N GLY A 5 -50.88 8.34 -15.10
CA GLY A 5 -49.54 8.58 -15.67
C GLY A 5 -48.51 9.12 -14.66
N LYS A 6 -48.92 9.92 -13.68
CA LYS A 6 -48.02 10.50 -12.68
C LYS A 6 -47.54 9.45 -11.68
N SER A 7 -48.42 8.53 -11.26
CA SER A 7 -48.05 7.41 -10.34
C SER A 7 -47.00 6.48 -10.96
N LEU A 8 -47.15 6.14 -12.24
CA LEU A 8 -46.22 5.26 -12.94
C LEU A 8 -44.80 5.89 -13.06
N VAL A 9 -44.73 7.19 -13.35
CA VAL A 9 -43.45 7.93 -13.45
C VAL A 9 -42.73 7.94 -12.11
N TRP A 10 -43.43 8.20 -11.00
CA TRP A 10 -42.83 8.19 -9.67
C TRP A 10 -42.34 6.80 -9.24
N THR A 11 -43.08 5.74 -9.61
CA THR A 11 -42.67 4.36 -9.34
C THR A 11 -41.41 3.98 -10.14
N VAL A 12 -41.34 4.37 -11.41
CA VAL A 12 -40.15 4.12 -12.24
C VAL A 12 -38.93 4.87 -11.72
N LEU A 13 -39.07 6.13 -11.32
CA LEU A 13 -37.98 6.91 -10.73
C LEU A 13 -37.50 6.34 -9.40
N ALA A 14 -38.41 5.86 -8.56
CA ALA A 14 -38.07 5.21 -7.31
C ALA A 14 -37.30 3.89 -7.53
N VAL A 15 -37.73 3.08 -8.50
CA VAL A 15 -37.06 1.82 -8.86
C VAL A 15 -35.65 2.08 -9.43
N LEU A 16 -35.51 3.09 -10.32
CA LEU A 16 -34.23 3.49 -10.88
C LEU A 16 -33.28 4.02 -9.79
N GLY A 17 -33.81 4.77 -8.81
CA GLY A 17 -33.03 5.25 -7.66
C GLY A 17 -32.53 4.11 -6.78
N VAL A 18 -33.35 3.10 -6.51
CA VAL A 18 -32.94 1.91 -5.74
C VAL A 18 -31.91 1.08 -6.49
N ILE A 19 -32.07 0.92 -7.82
CA ILE A 19 -31.09 0.21 -8.65
C ILE A 19 -29.76 0.97 -8.68
N ALA A 20 -29.77 2.29 -8.85
CA ALA A 20 -28.55 3.11 -8.83
C ALA A 20 -27.85 3.06 -7.47
N ALA A 21 -28.59 3.14 -6.35
CA ALA A 21 -28.05 2.98 -5.01
C ALA A 21 -27.47 1.57 -4.78
N GLY A 22 -28.13 0.52 -5.30
CA GLY A 22 -27.65 -0.85 -5.24
C GLY A 22 -26.35 -1.07 -6.02
N ILE A 23 -26.19 -0.43 -7.18
CA ILE A 23 -24.99 -0.49 -8.01
C ILE A 23 -23.84 0.23 -7.31
N THR A 24 -24.04 1.39 -6.69
CA THR A 24 -23.00 2.11 -5.94
C THR A 24 -22.54 1.36 -4.70
N MET A 25 -23.48 0.72 -3.97
CA MET A 25 -23.15 -0.16 -2.84
C MET A 25 -22.36 -1.40 -3.27
N ALA A 26 -22.72 -2.02 -4.39
CA ALA A 26 -22.02 -3.18 -4.91
C ALA A 26 -20.58 -2.81 -5.37
N HIS A 27 -20.35 -1.63 -5.92
CA HIS A 27 -19.01 -1.14 -6.25
C HIS A 27 -18.18 -0.84 -5.00
N ALA A 28 -18.77 -0.23 -3.98
CA ALA A 28 -18.10 -0.01 -2.69
C ALA A 28 -17.71 -1.36 -2.04
N GLN A 29 -18.58 -2.36 -2.06
CA GLN A 29 -18.27 -3.70 -1.58
C GLN A 29 -17.19 -4.41 -2.42
N GLN A 30 -17.08 -4.11 -3.72
CA GLN A 30 -16.01 -4.70 -4.55
C GLN A 30 -14.63 -4.13 -4.24
N ILE A 31 -14.54 -2.85 -3.90
CA ILE A 31 -13.29 -2.22 -3.45
C ILE A 31 -12.89 -2.77 -2.07
N TRP A 32 -13.88 -3.00 -1.22
CA TRP A 32 -13.69 -3.49 0.15
C TRP A 32 -13.39 -5.00 0.23
N ALA A 33 -14.03 -5.82 -0.59
CA ALA A 33 -13.96 -7.28 -0.49
C ALA A 33 -12.66 -7.89 -1.06
N GLY A 34 -11.70 -7.06 -1.44
CA GLY A 34 -10.48 -7.49 -2.13
C GLY A 34 -9.31 -7.92 -1.25
N GLY A 35 -9.44 -7.94 0.09
CA GLY A 35 -8.31 -8.27 0.95
C GLY A 35 -8.58 -9.40 1.94
N TYR A 36 -7.55 -10.11 2.31
CA TYR A 36 -7.58 -11.14 3.36
C TYR A 36 -7.93 -10.52 4.72
N GLY A 37 -7.70 -9.21 4.91
CA GLY A 37 -7.99 -8.43 6.10
C GLY A 37 -9.40 -7.85 6.22
N GLY A 38 -10.34 -8.20 5.36
CA GLY A 38 -11.67 -7.59 5.21
C GLY A 38 -12.60 -7.53 6.43
N ARG A 39 -12.08 -7.70 7.63
CA ARG A 39 -12.82 -7.53 8.89
C ARG A 39 -12.66 -6.13 9.49
N THR A 40 -11.58 -5.41 9.18
CA THR A 40 -11.35 -4.07 9.72
C THR A 40 -11.74 -3.01 8.71
N PRO A 41 -12.69 -2.13 9.05
CA PRO A 41 -13.10 -1.03 8.18
C PRO A 41 -11.94 -0.10 7.81
N PRO A 42 -11.84 0.38 6.54
CA PRO A 42 -10.85 1.37 6.18
C PRO A 42 -11.07 2.67 6.95
N ARG A 43 -10.02 3.17 7.56
CA ARG A 43 -10.04 4.45 8.24
C ARG A 43 -9.66 5.56 7.28
N PHE A 44 -10.66 6.16 6.65
CA PHE A 44 -10.43 7.30 5.76
C PHE A 44 -10.03 8.55 6.52
N ALA A 45 -9.23 9.40 5.86
CA ALA A 45 -8.85 10.70 6.39
C ALA A 45 -10.07 11.58 6.69
N THR A 46 -9.98 12.32 7.78
CA THR A 46 -10.94 13.35 8.21
C THR A 46 -10.25 14.72 8.28
N ALA A 47 -10.99 15.77 8.54
CA ALA A 47 -10.43 17.12 8.67
C ALA A 47 -9.35 17.27 9.76
N THR A 48 -9.32 16.36 10.74
CA THR A 48 -8.39 16.39 11.89
C THR A 48 -7.28 15.34 11.77
N THR A 49 -7.23 14.58 10.70
CA THR A 49 -6.24 13.52 10.52
C THR A 49 -4.83 14.09 10.40
N PHE A 50 -4.65 15.10 9.56
CA PHE A 50 -3.33 15.68 9.28
C PHE A 50 -3.09 16.93 10.12
N ASP A 51 -2.30 16.79 11.18
CA ASP A 51 -1.94 17.85 12.12
C ASP A 51 -0.43 18.15 12.17
N GLY A 52 0.31 17.65 11.17
CA GLY A 52 1.76 17.75 11.08
C GLY A 52 2.50 16.56 11.67
N SER A 53 1.81 15.63 12.33
CA SER A 53 2.37 14.34 12.72
C SER A 53 2.42 13.38 11.53
N PHE A 54 3.31 12.40 11.57
CA PHE A 54 3.36 11.34 10.57
C PHE A 54 2.12 10.45 10.65
N ASN A 55 1.48 10.23 9.52
CA ASN A 55 0.43 9.24 9.33
C ASN A 55 0.92 8.20 8.33
N PHE A 56 0.77 6.92 8.65
CA PHE A 56 0.98 5.88 7.66
C PHE A 56 -0.21 5.88 6.68
N CYS A 57 0.03 6.29 5.44
CA CYS A 57 -1.00 6.40 4.42
C CYS A 57 -0.99 5.20 3.48
N ARG A 58 -1.97 4.32 3.62
CA ARG A 58 -2.17 3.17 2.75
C ARG A 58 -3.07 3.53 1.57
N VAL A 59 -2.64 3.20 0.36
CA VAL A 59 -3.43 3.43 -0.86
C VAL A 59 -4.44 2.31 -1.06
N MET A 60 -5.72 2.68 -1.10
CA MET A 60 -6.80 1.79 -1.53
C MET A 60 -6.91 1.79 -3.05
N PHE A 61 -6.87 0.63 -3.66
CA PHE A 61 -6.98 0.45 -5.11
C PHE A 61 -7.90 -0.73 -5.45
N ARG A 62 -8.34 -0.79 -6.71
CA ARG A 62 -9.10 -1.93 -7.24
C ARG A 62 -8.15 -3.01 -7.70
N SER A 63 -8.41 -4.26 -7.25
CA SER A 63 -7.66 -5.43 -7.67
C SER A 63 -8.37 -6.15 -8.81
N ASP A 64 -7.58 -6.72 -9.72
CA ASP A 64 -8.09 -7.79 -10.55
C ASP A 64 -8.11 -9.06 -9.69
N ARG A 65 -9.20 -9.68 -9.45
CA ARG A 65 -9.42 -10.76 -8.48
C ARG A 65 -8.71 -12.09 -8.81
N ARG A 66 -7.67 -12.08 -9.58
CA ARG A 66 -6.87 -13.25 -9.89
C ARG A 66 -6.24 -13.86 -8.66
N GLU A 67 -5.70 -12.99 -7.82
CA GLU A 67 -5.20 -13.30 -6.49
C GLU A 67 -6.24 -12.79 -5.50
N LYS A 68 -6.58 -13.50 -4.49
CA LYS A 68 -7.64 -13.11 -3.55
C LYS A 68 -7.19 -12.01 -2.57
N GLN A 69 -6.09 -11.34 -2.87
CA GLN A 69 -5.44 -10.31 -2.09
C GLN A 69 -5.71 -8.92 -2.67
N GLY A 70 -5.21 -7.89 -2.07
CA GLY A 70 -5.35 -6.51 -2.51
C GLY A 70 -4.91 -5.53 -1.44
N TRP A 71 -5.27 -4.26 -1.60
CA TRP A 71 -4.84 -3.15 -0.75
C TRP A 71 -4.99 -3.40 0.77
N ALA A 72 -5.95 -4.23 1.20
CA ALA A 72 -6.25 -4.48 2.61
C ALA A 72 -5.48 -5.66 3.21
N THR A 73 -4.57 -6.28 2.46
CA THR A 73 -3.66 -7.30 2.98
C THR A 73 -2.85 -6.70 4.14
N ASP A 74 -2.80 -7.40 5.28
CA ASP A 74 -2.12 -7.00 6.52
C ASP A 74 -2.57 -5.66 7.15
N TYR A 75 -3.65 -5.07 6.62
CA TYR A 75 -4.23 -3.85 7.17
C TYR A 75 -5.12 -4.14 8.38
N PRO A 76 -5.05 -3.38 9.47
CA PRO A 76 -4.12 -2.27 9.74
C PRO A 76 -2.87 -2.69 10.53
N GLY A 77 -2.68 -3.98 10.79
CA GLY A 77 -1.64 -4.48 11.68
C GLY A 77 -0.24 -4.05 11.25
N ALA A 78 0.10 -4.24 9.97
CA ALA A 78 1.39 -3.83 9.43
C ALA A 78 1.65 -2.33 9.58
N ASP A 79 0.64 -1.49 9.30
CA ASP A 79 0.74 -0.03 9.34
C ASP A 79 0.95 0.49 10.76
N ILE A 80 0.23 -0.12 11.73
CA ILE A 80 0.31 0.22 13.16
C ILE A 80 1.69 -0.19 13.70
N ASN A 81 2.10 -1.45 13.50
CA ASN A 81 3.36 -1.97 13.99
C ASN A 81 4.56 -1.22 13.39
N PHE A 82 4.52 -0.94 12.08
CA PHE A 82 5.53 -0.09 11.45
C PHE A 82 5.62 1.29 12.10
N SER A 83 4.48 1.92 12.36
CA SER A 83 4.42 3.24 12.98
C SER A 83 4.93 3.22 14.44
N VAL A 84 4.65 2.16 15.20
CA VAL A 84 5.22 1.95 16.56
C VAL A 84 6.75 1.88 16.47
N ARG A 85 7.30 1.01 15.61
CA ARG A 85 8.75 0.85 15.46
C ARG A 85 9.41 2.12 14.94
N LEU A 86 8.77 2.85 14.03
CA LEU A 86 9.25 4.15 13.57
C LEU A 86 9.37 5.14 14.74
N ALA A 87 8.36 5.24 15.61
CA ALA A 87 8.39 6.12 16.76
C ALA A 87 9.46 5.70 17.80
N GLU A 88 9.64 4.40 18.02
CA GLU A 88 10.65 3.86 18.95
C GLU A 88 12.10 4.08 18.48
N LEU A 89 12.35 3.88 17.19
CA LEU A 89 13.70 3.88 16.62
C LEU A 89 14.14 5.26 16.11
N THR A 90 13.21 6.19 15.96
CA THR A 90 13.47 7.52 15.42
C THR A 90 12.89 8.61 16.33
N LYS A 91 13.00 9.87 15.88
CA LYS A 91 12.33 11.01 16.52
C LYS A 91 11.09 11.49 15.76
N VAL A 92 10.60 10.67 14.83
CA VAL A 92 9.40 11.00 14.06
C VAL A 92 8.19 11.05 15.00
N ASN A 93 7.47 12.17 14.98
CA ASN A 93 6.23 12.32 15.75
C ASN A 93 5.10 11.61 14.99
N VAL A 94 4.75 10.42 15.41
CA VAL A 94 3.68 9.61 14.81
C VAL A 94 2.32 10.04 15.34
N LYS A 95 1.34 10.15 14.46
CA LYS A 95 -0.06 10.44 14.82
C LYS A 95 -0.64 9.30 15.63
N ILE A 96 -1.17 9.61 16.80
CA ILE A 96 -1.86 8.67 17.67
C ILE A 96 -3.37 8.86 17.53
N ALA A 97 -4.05 7.79 17.19
CA ALA A 97 -5.50 7.71 17.22
C ALA A 97 -5.99 7.50 18.66
N ASN A 98 -7.21 7.97 18.94
CA ASN A 98 -7.88 7.77 20.24
C ASN A 98 -6.98 8.15 21.44
N ARG A 99 -6.16 9.18 21.29
CA ARG A 99 -5.22 9.62 22.34
C ARG A 99 -5.92 9.81 23.69
N GLY A 100 -5.38 9.16 24.72
CA GLY A 100 -5.93 9.19 26.07
C GLY A 100 -7.04 8.18 26.35
N SER A 101 -7.30 7.25 25.44
CA SER A 101 -8.20 6.10 25.67
C SER A 101 -7.41 4.80 25.86
N GLU A 102 -8.10 3.72 26.25
CA GLU A 102 -7.49 2.38 26.35
C GLU A 102 -7.11 1.80 24.97
N ASP A 103 -7.72 2.33 23.89
CA ASP A 103 -7.46 1.94 22.51
C ASP A 103 -6.48 2.90 21.79
N GLU A 104 -5.57 3.53 22.54
CA GLU A 104 -4.55 4.41 21.98
C GLU A 104 -3.56 3.63 21.13
N MET A 105 -3.44 3.99 19.84
CA MET A 105 -2.51 3.36 18.89
C MET A 105 -2.15 4.33 17.78
N PRO A 106 -1.06 4.08 17.02
CA PRO A 106 -0.77 4.84 15.81
C PRO A 106 -1.94 4.83 14.82
N ASP A 107 -2.12 5.95 14.15
CA ASP A 107 -3.17 6.09 13.13
C ASP A 107 -2.74 5.44 11.82
N ALA A 108 -3.57 4.56 11.27
CA ALA A 108 -3.39 3.92 9.97
C ALA A 108 -4.46 4.47 9.00
N VAL A 109 -4.05 5.38 8.13
CA VAL A 109 -4.95 6.13 7.26
C VAL A 109 -5.05 5.46 5.89
N VAL A 110 -6.27 5.27 5.41
CA VAL A 110 -6.52 4.80 4.04
C VAL A 110 -6.88 5.99 3.16
N VAL A 111 -6.24 6.08 2.01
CA VAL A 111 -6.53 7.09 0.98
C VAL A 111 -6.80 6.42 -0.37
N ARG A 112 -7.73 6.96 -1.14
CA ARG A 112 -7.87 6.62 -2.56
C ARG A 112 -7.00 7.55 -3.39
N LEU A 113 -6.60 7.11 -4.57
CA LEU A 113 -5.85 7.97 -5.48
C LEU A 113 -6.66 9.21 -5.91
N THR A 114 -8.00 9.13 -5.85
CA THR A 114 -8.91 10.23 -6.17
C THR A 114 -9.23 11.15 -4.99
N ASP A 115 -8.84 10.81 -3.76
CA ASP A 115 -9.09 11.64 -2.58
C ASP A 115 -8.12 12.84 -2.53
N ASP A 116 -8.61 14.01 -2.13
CA ASP A 116 -7.73 15.18 -1.92
C ASP A 116 -6.78 14.96 -0.73
N ALA A 117 -7.15 14.11 0.19
CA ALA A 117 -6.32 13.65 1.32
C ALA A 117 -5.00 13.01 0.87
N LEU A 118 -4.92 12.44 -0.34
CA LEU A 118 -3.69 11.90 -0.93
C LEU A 118 -2.54 12.93 -0.88
N PHE A 119 -2.84 14.21 -1.17
CA PHE A 119 -1.85 15.27 -1.21
C PHE A 119 -1.38 15.75 0.18
N GLN A 120 -1.98 15.23 1.25
CA GLN A 120 -1.54 15.44 2.64
C GLN A 120 -0.59 14.32 3.11
N CYS A 121 -0.45 13.26 2.34
CA CYS A 121 0.42 12.13 2.62
C CYS A 121 1.78 12.32 1.92
N PRO A 122 2.84 12.70 2.61
CA PRO A 122 4.17 12.81 1.98
C PRO A 122 4.72 11.44 1.55
N PHE A 123 4.26 10.38 2.22
CA PHE A 123 4.61 9.00 1.98
C PHE A 123 3.32 8.16 1.87
N THR A 124 3.24 7.34 0.84
CA THR A 124 2.15 6.38 0.64
C THR A 124 2.67 4.97 0.45
N PHE A 125 1.85 4.00 0.80
CA PHE A 125 2.19 2.59 0.72
C PHE A 125 1.14 1.81 -0.08
N MET A 126 1.59 0.98 -1.01
CA MET A 126 0.78 -0.01 -1.73
C MET A 126 1.32 -1.40 -1.47
N GLN A 127 0.48 -2.26 -0.91
CA GLN A 127 0.74 -3.68 -0.72
C GLN A 127 -0.02 -4.49 -1.76
N ASP A 128 0.51 -5.65 -2.16
CA ASP A 128 -0.08 -6.56 -3.16
C ASP A 128 -0.45 -5.84 -4.47
N ALA A 129 0.43 -4.92 -4.86
CA ALA A 129 0.20 -3.98 -5.96
C ALA A 129 0.17 -4.66 -7.34
N GLY A 130 0.65 -5.91 -7.45
CA GLY A 130 0.62 -6.69 -8.68
C GLY A 130 -0.79 -6.96 -9.19
N THR A 131 -1.81 -6.81 -8.33
CA THR A 131 -3.22 -6.94 -8.70
C THR A 131 -3.91 -5.63 -9.03
N ALA A 132 -3.23 -4.48 -8.88
CA ALA A 132 -3.81 -3.16 -9.03
C ALA A 132 -4.32 -2.88 -10.46
N ARG A 133 -5.46 -2.17 -10.53
CA ARG A 133 -6.07 -1.68 -11.77
C ARG A 133 -6.52 -0.23 -11.57
N PHE A 134 -5.82 0.70 -12.22
CA PHE A 134 -6.12 2.13 -12.12
C PHE A 134 -7.05 2.59 -13.25
N THR A 135 -8.00 3.46 -12.92
CA THR A 135 -8.72 4.27 -13.91
C THR A 135 -7.82 5.35 -14.46
N ASP A 136 -8.24 6.02 -15.55
CA ASP A 136 -7.48 7.15 -16.10
C ASP A 136 -7.42 8.31 -15.09
N GLU A 137 -8.49 8.57 -14.34
CA GLU A 137 -8.50 9.57 -13.26
C GLU A 137 -7.49 9.23 -12.15
N GLU A 138 -7.43 7.96 -11.70
CA GLU A 138 -6.46 7.52 -10.70
C GLU A 138 -5.02 7.64 -11.20
N VAL A 139 -4.78 7.35 -12.49
CA VAL A 139 -3.48 7.52 -13.15
C VAL A 139 -3.05 8.99 -13.15
N ASP A 140 -3.91 9.91 -13.55
CA ASP A 140 -3.63 11.34 -13.59
C ASP A 140 -3.37 11.91 -12.19
N ARG A 141 -4.14 11.46 -11.19
CA ARG A 141 -3.96 11.88 -9.80
C ARG A 141 -2.67 11.35 -9.21
N LEU A 142 -2.34 10.07 -9.44
CA LEU A 142 -1.07 9.47 -9.01
C LEU A 142 0.13 10.18 -9.63
N SER A 143 0.10 10.44 -10.94
CA SER A 143 1.11 11.22 -11.63
C SER A 143 1.30 12.59 -10.99
N THR A 144 0.20 13.32 -10.78
CA THR A 144 0.21 14.64 -10.14
C THR A 144 0.79 14.58 -8.72
N TYR A 145 0.40 13.59 -7.93
CA TYR A 145 0.89 13.39 -6.56
C TYR A 145 2.41 13.20 -6.53
N LEU A 146 2.92 12.28 -7.34
CA LEU A 146 4.34 11.95 -7.39
C LEU A 146 5.20 13.12 -7.88
N LEU A 147 4.75 13.82 -8.91
CA LEU A 147 5.43 14.99 -9.47
C LEU A 147 5.41 16.21 -8.54
N LYS A 148 4.45 16.31 -7.63
CA LYS A 148 4.36 17.38 -6.60
C LYS A 148 5.11 17.08 -5.31
N GLY A 149 5.91 16.03 -5.25
CA GLY A 149 6.72 15.72 -4.07
C GLY A 149 6.23 14.51 -3.28
N GLY A 150 5.13 13.87 -3.67
CA GLY A 150 4.68 12.62 -3.07
C GLY A 150 5.64 11.47 -3.30
N PHE A 151 5.54 10.46 -2.45
CA PHE A 151 6.36 9.24 -2.52
C PHE A 151 5.50 8.00 -2.38
N LEU A 152 5.80 6.98 -3.16
CA LEU A 152 5.11 5.68 -3.14
C LEU A 152 6.09 4.55 -2.87
N LEU A 153 5.89 3.84 -1.75
CA LEU A 153 6.49 2.53 -1.50
C LEU A 153 5.52 1.43 -1.95
N VAL A 154 6.06 0.46 -2.69
CA VAL A 154 5.32 -0.71 -3.16
C VAL A 154 6.03 -1.97 -2.68
N SER A 155 5.30 -2.90 -2.06
CA SER A 155 5.83 -4.17 -1.57
C SER A 155 4.79 -5.29 -1.66
N ASP A 156 5.20 -6.51 -1.33
CA ASP A 156 4.35 -7.70 -1.28
C ASP A 156 3.63 -7.95 -2.61
N TYR A 157 4.39 -8.06 -3.68
CA TYR A 157 3.92 -8.57 -4.97
C TYR A 157 4.97 -9.51 -5.56
N HIS A 158 4.52 -10.64 -6.08
CA HIS A 158 5.37 -11.78 -6.35
C HIS A 158 5.20 -12.33 -7.76
N GLY A 159 6.33 -12.79 -8.34
CA GLY A 159 6.38 -13.39 -9.67
C GLY A 159 6.38 -12.39 -10.82
N SER A 160 6.67 -12.90 -12.00
CA SER A 160 6.81 -12.09 -13.21
C SER A 160 5.51 -11.41 -13.63
N TRP A 161 4.39 -12.10 -13.51
CA TRP A 161 3.09 -11.55 -13.88
C TRP A 161 2.71 -10.31 -13.04
N ALA A 162 2.83 -10.39 -11.71
CA ALA A 162 2.53 -9.26 -10.82
C ALA A 162 3.46 -8.07 -11.07
N ARG A 163 4.73 -8.35 -11.36
CA ARG A 163 5.72 -7.35 -11.73
C ARG A 163 5.34 -6.63 -13.03
N GLU A 164 5.05 -7.36 -14.09
CA GLU A 164 4.67 -6.79 -15.39
C GLU A 164 3.39 -5.98 -15.29
N GLN A 165 2.40 -6.51 -14.55
CA GLN A 165 1.12 -5.86 -14.31
C GLN A 165 1.28 -4.52 -13.59
N PHE A 166 2.07 -4.47 -12.51
CA PHE A 166 2.31 -3.22 -11.81
C PHE A 166 3.15 -2.25 -12.64
N ASP A 167 4.16 -2.74 -13.35
CA ASP A 167 4.98 -1.96 -14.27
C ASP A 167 4.15 -1.29 -15.38
N GLU A 168 3.09 -1.96 -15.86
CA GLU A 168 2.14 -1.37 -16.79
C GLU A 168 1.35 -0.24 -16.13
N GLN A 169 0.79 -0.47 -14.93
CA GLN A 169 -0.03 0.54 -14.25
C GLN A 169 0.78 1.78 -13.88
N ILE A 170 1.96 1.62 -13.29
CA ILE A 170 2.80 2.76 -12.91
C ILE A 170 3.35 3.48 -14.16
N GLY A 171 3.61 2.76 -15.23
CA GLY A 171 4.06 3.33 -16.52
C GLY A 171 3.01 4.19 -17.21
N ARG A 172 1.73 4.07 -16.88
CA ARG A 172 0.68 4.99 -17.32
C ARG A 172 0.76 6.32 -16.57
N ALA A 173 1.08 6.30 -15.27
CA ALA A 173 1.23 7.51 -14.46
C ALA A 173 2.59 8.20 -14.68
N LEU A 174 3.65 7.42 -14.87
CA LEU A 174 5.02 7.87 -15.11
C LEU A 174 5.57 7.18 -16.37
N PRO A 175 5.36 7.77 -17.57
CA PRO A 175 5.78 7.14 -18.83
C PRO A 175 7.27 6.83 -18.88
N ARG A 176 7.63 5.58 -19.18
CA ARG A 176 9.02 5.04 -19.12
C ARG A 176 10.03 5.82 -19.97
N GLY A 177 9.59 6.45 -21.04
CA GLY A 177 10.45 7.27 -21.91
C GLY A 177 10.96 8.55 -21.20
N GLN A 178 10.24 9.02 -20.19
CA GLN A 178 10.59 10.20 -19.38
C GLN A 178 11.05 9.79 -17.98
N PHE A 179 10.46 8.73 -17.41
CA PHE A 179 10.70 8.26 -16.06
C PHE A 179 11.12 6.77 -16.12
N PRO A 180 12.39 6.47 -16.41
CA PRO A 180 12.85 5.09 -16.49
C PRO A 180 12.79 4.40 -15.13
N ILE A 181 12.45 3.12 -15.13
CA ILE A 181 12.60 2.25 -13.95
C ILE A 181 14.06 1.86 -13.86
N VAL A 182 14.70 2.16 -12.73
CA VAL A 182 16.09 1.84 -12.46
C VAL A 182 16.22 0.78 -11.37
N ASP A 183 17.31 0.02 -11.41
CA ASP A 183 17.65 -0.93 -10.36
C ASP A 183 18.14 -0.17 -9.12
N LEU A 184 17.59 -0.55 -7.96
CA LEU A 184 17.97 -0.03 -6.65
C LEU A 184 18.49 -1.14 -5.74
N THR A 185 18.89 -2.29 -6.28
CA THR A 185 19.36 -3.40 -5.44
C THR A 185 20.49 -2.95 -4.51
N PRO A 186 20.42 -3.25 -3.19
CA PRO A 186 21.47 -2.86 -2.25
C PRO A 186 22.85 -3.41 -2.65
N PRO A 187 23.93 -2.79 -2.18
CA PRO A 187 24.00 -1.71 -1.18
C PRO A 187 24.19 -0.31 -1.75
N ASP A 188 24.25 -0.13 -3.07
CA ASP A 188 24.86 1.06 -3.67
C ASP A 188 24.03 2.34 -3.51
N HIS A 189 22.70 2.25 -3.55
CA HIS A 189 21.86 3.44 -3.47
C HIS A 189 21.74 3.98 -2.03
N PRO A 190 21.79 5.32 -1.82
CA PRO A 190 21.66 5.94 -0.48
C PRO A 190 20.40 5.55 0.30
N VAL A 191 19.32 5.18 -0.37
CA VAL A 191 18.07 4.71 0.25
C VAL A 191 18.28 3.54 1.22
N TRP A 192 19.34 2.75 1.05
CA TRP A 192 19.66 1.57 1.87
C TRP A 192 20.63 1.83 3.03
N ARG A 193 20.88 3.08 3.33
CA ARG A 193 21.78 3.48 4.43
C ARG A 193 21.38 4.81 5.05
N THR A 194 20.09 5.10 5.06
CA THR A 194 19.57 6.35 5.65
C THR A 194 19.71 6.29 7.17
N MET A 195 19.45 5.15 7.78
CA MET A 195 19.60 4.89 9.21
C MET A 195 20.26 3.55 9.47
N PHE A 196 19.94 2.51 8.70
CA PHE A 196 20.45 1.15 8.84
C PHE A 196 21.29 0.75 7.64
N PRO A 197 22.37 -0.04 7.81
CA PRO A 197 23.16 -0.54 6.69
C PRO A 197 22.47 -1.76 6.04
N VAL A 198 21.50 -1.54 5.16
CA VAL A 198 20.85 -2.62 4.39
C VAL A 198 21.79 -3.02 3.24
N THR A 199 22.41 -4.18 3.33
CA THR A 199 23.39 -4.65 2.36
C THR A 199 22.83 -5.68 1.37
N THR A 200 21.71 -6.31 1.70
CA THR A 200 21.02 -7.32 0.89
C THR A 200 19.51 -7.18 1.08
N LEU A 201 18.73 -7.67 0.14
CA LEU A 201 17.29 -7.80 0.31
C LEU A 201 16.98 -9.20 0.85
N ALA A 202 16.39 -9.27 2.03
CA ALA A 202 15.90 -10.53 2.55
C ALA A 202 14.70 -11.01 1.75
N GLN A 203 14.70 -12.28 1.35
CA GLN A 203 13.52 -12.92 0.79
C GLN A 203 12.63 -13.39 1.94
N MET A 204 11.48 -12.74 2.07
CA MET A 204 10.48 -13.00 3.10
C MET A 204 9.23 -13.55 2.44
N ALA A 205 8.68 -14.61 3.01
CA ALA A 205 7.36 -15.09 2.66
C ALA A 205 6.39 -14.73 3.78
N SER A 206 5.10 -14.77 3.49
CA SER A 206 4.08 -14.67 4.53
C SER A 206 4.26 -15.74 5.61
N ILE A 207 3.88 -15.44 6.85
CA ILE A 207 3.96 -16.41 7.96
C ILE A 207 3.16 -17.69 7.65
N SER A 208 2.12 -17.58 6.85
CA SER A 208 1.33 -18.74 6.41
C SER A 208 2.11 -19.64 5.46
N THR A 209 2.90 -19.08 4.54
CA THR A 209 3.81 -19.83 3.67
C THR A 209 4.94 -20.42 4.49
N TRP A 210 5.57 -19.62 5.36
CA TRP A 210 6.61 -20.05 6.30
C TRP A 210 6.18 -21.30 7.08
N ARG A 211 5.04 -21.26 7.76
CA ARG A 211 4.52 -22.40 8.55
C ARG A 211 4.15 -23.62 7.70
N ARG A 212 3.54 -23.40 6.54
CA ARG A 212 3.12 -24.50 5.65
C ARG A 212 4.28 -25.23 5.00
N THR A 213 5.39 -24.54 4.77
CA THR A 213 6.57 -25.07 4.06
C THR A 213 7.75 -25.36 4.96
N ASP A 214 7.54 -25.37 6.28
CA ASP A 214 8.57 -25.61 7.28
C ASP A 214 9.79 -24.68 7.10
N GLY A 215 9.55 -23.37 7.07
CA GLY A 215 10.60 -22.37 6.95
C GLY A 215 10.94 -21.92 5.52
N GLY A 216 10.13 -22.26 4.52
CA GLY A 216 10.32 -21.80 3.16
C GLY A 216 10.03 -20.30 3.01
N VAL A 217 10.80 -19.64 2.14
CA VAL A 217 10.81 -18.17 1.97
C VAL A 217 10.26 -17.72 0.61
N ILE A 218 9.86 -18.66 -0.24
CA ILE A 218 9.36 -18.37 -1.60
C ILE A 218 7.84 -18.46 -1.59
N GLU A 219 7.18 -17.35 -1.90
CA GLU A 219 5.74 -17.34 -2.07
C GLU A 219 5.31 -18.17 -3.29
N ARG A 220 4.13 -18.79 -3.18
CA ARG A 220 3.55 -19.61 -4.26
C ARG A 220 3.34 -18.86 -5.57
N TRP A 221 3.23 -17.52 -5.50
CA TRP A 221 3.06 -16.64 -6.67
C TRP A 221 4.38 -16.29 -7.34
N ASN A 222 5.50 -16.53 -6.69
CA ASN A 222 6.83 -16.43 -7.26
C ASN A 222 7.18 -17.76 -7.97
N GLU A 223 6.50 -18.02 -9.08
CA GLU A 223 6.52 -19.29 -9.80
C GLU A 223 7.91 -19.68 -10.34
N ASP A 224 8.74 -18.70 -10.66
CA ASP A 224 10.09 -18.89 -11.19
C ASP A 224 11.18 -18.91 -10.09
N GLY A 225 10.79 -18.69 -8.82
CA GLY A 225 11.71 -18.65 -7.69
C GLY A 225 12.72 -17.50 -7.74
N SER A 226 12.45 -16.45 -8.51
CA SER A 226 13.33 -15.28 -8.62
C SER A 226 13.64 -14.68 -7.27
N PRO A 227 14.88 -14.19 -7.04
CA PRO A 227 15.25 -13.51 -5.81
C PRO A 227 14.48 -12.18 -5.65
N PRO A 228 14.46 -11.62 -4.42
CA PRO A 228 13.92 -10.28 -4.21
C PRO A 228 14.72 -9.24 -5.00
N SER A 229 14.04 -8.21 -5.45
CA SER A 229 14.64 -7.09 -6.18
C SER A 229 14.01 -5.78 -5.75
N ALA A 230 14.80 -4.70 -5.77
CA ALA A 230 14.31 -3.35 -5.56
C ALA A 230 14.52 -2.52 -6.82
N ARG A 231 13.51 -1.73 -7.17
CA ARG A 231 13.54 -0.83 -8.34
C ARG A 231 12.95 0.51 -7.96
N GLY A 232 13.33 1.56 -8.66
CA GLY A 232 12.83 2.90 -8.39
C GLY A 232 12.54 3.69 -9.64
N ILE A 233 11.79 4.76 -9.45
CA ILE A 233 11.54 5.79 -10.45
C ILE A 233 11.87 7.13 -9.80
N ALA A 234 12.74 7.90 -10.45
CA ALA A 234 13.15 9.23 -9.98
C ALA A 234 12.61 10.34 -10.90
N ASP A 235 12.50 11.53 -10.34
CA ASP A 235 12.23 12.74 -11.12
C ASP A 235 13.51 13.26 -11.84
N ALA A 236 13.37 14.34 -12.59
CA ALA A 236 14.47 14.94 -13.34
C ALA A 236 15.63 15.44 -12.47
N ASN A 237 15.42 15.62 -11.17
CA ASN A 237 16.42 16.05 -10.21
C ASN A 237 17.09 14.87 -9.47
N GLY A 238 16.67 13.64 -9.77
CA GLY A 238 17.17 12.44 -9.13
C GLY A 238 16.48 12.08 -7.80
N ARG A 239 15.41 12.80 -7.39
CA ARG A 239 14.60 12.45 -6.23
C ARG A 239 13.78 11.21 -6.55
N LEU A 240 13.90 10.15 -5.76
CA LEU A 240 13.03 8.99 -5.89
C LEU A 240 11.57 9.39 -5.59
N MET A 241 10.68 9.03 -6.50
CA MET A 241 9.23 9.17 -6.37
C MET A 241 8.56 7.85 -6.02
N VAL A 242 9.13 6.74 -6.51
CA VAL A 242 8.60 5.39 -6.31
C VAL A 242 9.75 4.46 -5.95
N VAL A 243 9.55 3.63 -4.94
CA VAL A 243 10.39 2.45 -4.65
C VAL A 243 9.50 1.22 -4.67
N MET A 244 9.92 0.22 -5.42
CA MET A 244 9.21 -1.04 -5.64
C MET A 244 10.08 -2.19 -5.15
N VAL A 245 9.66 -2.87 -4.10
CA VAL A 245 10.35 -4.03 -3.52
C VAL A 245 9.55 -5.29 -3.86
N HIS A 246 10.10 -6.11 -4.73
CA HIS A 246 9.44 -7.25 -5.37
C HIS A 246 9.97 -8.57 -4.81
N ASN A 247 9.13 -9.62 -4.78
CA ASN A 247 9.42 -10.97 -4.27
C ASN A 247 9.83 -11.01 -2.79
N THR A 248 9.29 -10.11 -1.99
CA THR A 248 9.49 -10.11 -0.53
C THR A 248 8.30 -9.47 0.16
N ASP A 249 7.88 -10.06 1.26
CA ASP A 249 6.70 -9.67 2.04
C ASP A 249 7.13 -8.95 3.32
N MET A 250 7.56 -7.68 3.16
CA MET A 250 7.92 -6.85 4.31
C MET A 250 6.73 -6.58 5.24
N PRO A 251 5.50 -6.31 4.71
CA PRO A 251 4.36 -6.00 5.56
C PRO A 251 3.91 -7.17 6.44
N ASP A 252 3.95 -8.41 5.98
CA ASP A 252 3.64 -9.57 6.83
C ASP A 252 4.65 -9.69 7.99
N ALA A 253 5.93 -9.40 7.71
CA ALA A 253 6.96 -9.38 8.75
C ALA A 253 6.76 -8.23 9.78
N TRP A 254 6.04 -7.16 9.42
CA TRP A 254 5.60 -6.13 10.38
C TRP A 254 4.32 -6.55 11.11
N GLU A 255 3.30 -7.04 10.38
CA GLU A 255 2.02 -7.43 10.98
C GLU A 255 2.18 -8.55 12.00
N ARG A 256 2.98 -9.56 11.65
CA ARG A 256 3.11 -10.83 12.39
C ARG A 256 4.27 -10.88 13.36
N GLU A 257 4.89 -9.75 13.69
CA GLU A 257 6.07 -9.70 14.57
C GLU A 257 5.89 -10.39 15.93
N GLY A 258 4.68 -10.46 16.44
CA GLY A 258 4.36 -11.09 17.73
C GLY A 258 3.88 -12.54 17.66
N GLU A 259 3.72 -13.12 16.47
CA GLU A 259 3.08 -14.43 16.32
C GLU A 259 4.02 -15.64 16.38
N ASP A 260 5.27 -15.45 15.98
CA ASP A 260 6.27 -16.50 15.90
C ASP A 260 7.67 -15.93 16.11
N SER A 261 8.37 -16.38 17.15
CA SER A 261 9.66 -15.80 17.49
C SER A 261 10.76 -16.11 16.47
N GLU A 262 10.74 -17.27 15.83
CA GLU A 262 11.72 -17.64 14.80
C GLU A 262 11.50 -16.79 13.54
N TYR A 263 10.26 -16.64 13.11
CA TYR A 263 9.87 -15.76 12.01
C TYR A 263 10.29 -14.30 12.31
N PHE A 264 9.99 -13.80 13.52
CA PHE A 264 10.39 -12.47 13.95
C PHE A 264 11.91 -12.26 13.83
N PHE A 265 12.72 -13.07 14.51
CA PHE A 265 14.17 -12.87 14.50
C PHE A 265 14.80 -13.01 13.13
N ARG A 266 14.15 -13.74 12.23
CA ARG A 266 14.65 -13.94 10.88
C ARG A 266 14.32 -12.80 9.94
N PHE A 267 13.11 -12.19 10.04
CA PHE A 267 12.60 -11.29 9.03
C PHE A 267 12.27 -9.89 9.53
N SER A 268 11.61 -9.76 10.69
CA SER A 268 11.06 -8.46 11.11
C SER A 268 12.12 -7.37 11.28
N PRO A 269 13.32 -7.61 11.87
CA PRO A 269 14.36 -6.60 11.97
C PRO A 269 14.81 -6.05 10.60
N GLU A 270 14.98 -6.93 9.60
CA GLU A 270 15.40 -6.53 8.26
C GLU A 270 14.25 -5.81 7.52
N ALA A 271 13.01 -6.29 7.68
CA ALA A 271 11.83 -5.63 7.10
C ALA A 271 11.66 -4.20 7.64
N TYR A 272 11.85 -4.01 8.95
CA TYR A 272 11.84 -2.67 9.57
C TYR A 272 13.00 -1.80 9.10
N ALA A 273 14.19 -2.34 9.03
CA ALA A 273 15.36 -1.61 8.54
C ALA A 273 15.13 -1.10 7.11
N MET A 274 14.65 -1.96 6.22
CA MET A 274 14.33 -1.59 4.83
C MET A 274 13.24 -0.52 4.77
N GLY A 275 12.12 -0.74 5.46
CA GLY A 275 10.97 0.19 5.41
C GLY A 275 11.29 1.56 6.02
N ILE A 276 12.00 1.60 7.16
CA ILE A 276 12.39 2.85 7.84
C ILE A 276 13.41 3.62 7.00
N ASP A 277 14.39 2.95 6.40
CA ASP A 277 15.37 3.59 5.52
C ASP A 277 14.69 4.24 4.32
N ILE A 278 13.76 3.55 3.66
CA ILE A 278 13.00 4.07 2.52
C ILE A 278 12.15 5.27 2.96
N LEU A 279 11.45 5.17 4.10
CA LEU A 279 10.63 6.26 4.62
C LEU A 279 11.47 7.50 4.95
N LEU A 280 12.56 7.33 5.69
CA LEU A 280 13.41 8.45 6.07
C LEU A 280 14.07 9.10 4.84
N TYR A 281 14.44 8.29 3.84
CA TYR A 281 14.90 8.81 2.56
C TYR A 281 13.83 9.68 1.90
N ALA A 282 12.59 9.20 1.82
CA ALA A 282 11.47 9.94 1.24
C ALA A 282 11.18 11.27 1.96
N MET A 283 11.38 11.31 3.28
CA MET A 283 11.11 12.51 4.09
C MET A 283 12.25 13.52 4.09
N THR A 284 13.44 13.17 3.58
CA THR A 284 14.64 14.02 3.65
C THR A 284 15.19 14.44 2.28
N HIS A 285 14.68 13.89 1.21
CA HIS A 285 15.07 14.14 -0.18
C HIS A 285 13.85 14.53 -1.03
#